data_a417aee163455fae5373be1013ca5c93
#
_entry.id   a417aee163455fae5373be1013ca5c93
#
_cell.length_a   1.000
_cell.length_b   1.000
_cell.length_c   1.000
_cell.angle_alpha   90.00
_cell.angle_beta   90.00
_cell.angle_gamma   90.00
#
_symmetry.space_group_name_H-M   'P 1'
#
loop_
_entity.id
_entity.type
_entity.pdbx_description
1 polymer ?
#
loop_
_entity_poly.entity_id
_entity_poly.type
_entity_poly.pdbx_seq_one_letter_code
_entity_poly.pdbx_strand_id
1 'polypeptide(L)'
;GKSTIKGVIEPELLGVYINPDDIEKEVRRFDFLDLAAYGVETTAEEVLPFFQQSPFLAAAGLADEAGELRFSDGKLSFFSVEVNSYFASVAADFIRQKLLATRVTFTFETVMSHPDKIELLHKAQQSGFRTYLYYVATEDPEINISRVENRVSSGGHPVPRDKIIERYHRSLDLLADAVQHTDRAY
;
A
#
# COMPACT_ATOMS: atom_id res chain seq x y z
N GLY A 1 9.74 -11.65 9.06
CA GLY A 1 9.44 -10.28 8.65
C GLY A 1 7.93 -10.00 8.67
N LYS A 2 7.44 -8.94 7.97
CA LYS A 2 6.01 -8.55 7.96
C LYS A 2 5.07 -9.72 7.60
N SER A 3 5.37 -10.47 6.56
CA SER A 3 4.57 -11.64 6.14
C SER A 3 4.48 -12.74 7.22
N THR A 4 5.46 -12.83 8.12
CA THR A 4 5.42 -13.77 9.25
C THR A 4 4.38 -13.34 10.29
N ILE A 5 4.24 -12.02 10.52
CA ILE A 5 3.24 -11.47 11.43
C ILE A 5 1.83 -11.74 10.92
N LYS A 6 1.60 -11.60 9.62
CA LYS A 6 0.31 -11.95 8.98
C LYS A 6 -0.12 -13.40 9.33
N GLY A 7 0.83 -14.34 9.38
CA GLY A 7 0.54 -15.74 9.70
C GLY A 7 0.27 -16.01 11.20
N VAL A 8 0.51 -15.03 12.07
CA VAL A 8 0.30 -15.15 13.54
C VAL A 8 -0.98 -14.47 14.00
N ILE A 9 -1.45 -13.46 13.26
CA ILE A 9 -2.69 -12.75 13.56
C ILE A 9 -3.87 -13.59 13.05
N GLU A 10 -4.90 -13.72 13.87
CA GLU A 10 -6.14 -14.42 13.48
C GLU A 10 -6.77 -13.74 12.25
N PRO A 11 -7.19 -14.51 11.22
CA PRO A 11 -7.71 -13.94 9.96
C PRO A 11 -8.86 -12.96 10.14
N GLU A 12 -9.72 -13.18 11.13
CA GLU A 12 -10.88 -12.31 11.44
C GLU A 12 -10.45 -10.91 11.92
N LEU A 13 -9.26 -10.81 12.53
CA LEU A 13 -8.70 -9.53 13.00
C LEU A 13 -7.98 -8.78 11.88
N LEU A 14 -7.55 -9.48 10.83
CA LEU A 14 -6.88 -8.83 9.69
C LEU A 14 -7.86 -8.02 8.83
N GLY A 15 -9.12 -8.47 8.71
CA GLY A 15 -10.06 -7.89 7.78
C GLY A 15 -9.54 -7.96 6.34
N VAL A 16 -9.81 -6.93 5.55
CA VAL A 16 -9.30 -6.83 4.17
C VAL A 16 -7.79 -6.56 4.20
N TYR A 17 -7.02 -7.47 3.63
CA TYR A 17 -5.57 -7.34 3.62
C TYR A 17 -5.08 -6.66 2.34
N ILE A 18 -4.35 -5.55 2.50
CA ILE A 18 -3.89 -4.70 1.40
C ILE A 18 -2.37 -4.70 1.36
N ASN A 19 -1.80 -5.22 0.28
CA ASN A 19 -0.37 -5.19 0.03
C ASN A 19 -0.13 -4.75 -1.42
N PRO A 20 0.56 -3.61 -1.66
CA PRO A 20 0.85 -3.15 -3.02
C PRO A 20 1.58 -4.18 -3.89
N ASP A 21 2.49 -4.97 -3.30
CA ASP A 21 3.22 -6.00 -4.04
C ASP A 21 2.28 -7.13 -4.54
N ASP A 22 1.22 -7.44 -3.78
CA ASP A 22 0.23 -8.44 -4.19
C ASP A 22 -0.73 -7.86 -5.23
N ILE A 23 -1.13 -6.60 -5.10
CA ILE A 23 -1.89 -5.87 -6.12
C ILE A 23 -1.13 -5.83 -7.46
N GLU A 24 0.16 -5.49 -7.44
CA GLU A 24 0.98 -5.47 -8.65
C GLU A 24 1.02 -6.85 -9.33
N LYS A 25 1.21 -7.92 -8.56
CA LYS A 25 1.19 -9.30 -9.08
C LYS A 25 -0.15 -9.69 -9.67
N GLU A 26 -1.25 -9.32 -9.03
CA GLU A 26 -2.61 -9.57 -9.50
C GLU A 26 -2.84 -8.90 -10.85
N VAL A 27 -2.53 -7.61 -10.96
CA VAL A 27 -2.68 -6.87 -12.21
C VAL A 27 -1.76 -7.41 -13.31
N ARG A 28 -0.50 -7.75 -13.01
CA ARG A 28 0.40 -8.39 -13.99
C ARG A 28 -0.10 -9.72 -14.51
N ARG A 29 -0.91 -10.43 -13.72
CA ARG A 29 -1.45 -11.74 -14.08
C ARG A 29 -2.74 -11.65 -14.89
N PHE A 30 -3.57 -10.68 -14.60
CA PHE A 30 -4.95 -10.62 -15.12
C PHE A 30 -5.24 -9.40 -15.98
N ASP A 31 -4.32 -8.42 -16.09
CA ASP A 31 -4.48 -7.12 -16.73
C ASP A 31 -5.59 -6.24 -16.12
N PHE A 32 -6.10 -6.59 -14.96
CA PHE A 32 -7.07 -5.79 -14.20
C PHE A 32 -6.92 -6.02 -12.69
N LEU A 33 -7.43 -5.04 -11.93
CA LEU A 33 -7.63 -5.13 -10.49
C LEU A 33 -9.12 -5.22 -10.19
N ASP A 34 -9.54 -6.29 -9.53
CA ASP A 34 -10.92 -6.49 -9.07
C ASP A 34 -11.12 -5.77 -7.72
N LEU A 35 -11.70 -4.57 -7.76
CA LEU A 35 -11.95 -3.78 -6.54
C LEU A 35 -13.03 -4.41 -5.66
N ALA A 36 -13.97 -5.16 -6.24
CA ALA A 36 -15.00 -5.87 -5.48
C ALA A 36 -14.39 -6.99 -4.62
N ALA A 37 -13.30 -7.62 -5.06
CA ALA A 37 -12.57 -8.62 -4.26
C ALA A 37 -11.99 -8.03 -2.96
N TYR A 38 -11.75 -6.71 -2.92
CA TYR A 38 -11.35 -5.97 -1.71
C TYR A 38 -12.54 -5.40 -0.94
N GLY A 39 -13.79 -5.73 -1.31
CA GLY A 39 -14.99 -5.18 -0.69
C GLY A 39 -15.21 -3.70 -1.01
N VAL A 40 -14.66 -3.21 -2.11
CA VAL A 40 -14.77 -1.82 -2.55
C VAL A 40 -15.83 -1.70 -3.64
N GLU A 41 -16.93 -1.02 -3.32
CA GLU A 41 -17.90 -0.56 -4.30
C GLU A 41 -17.53 0.85 -4.75
N THR A 42 -17.42 1.06 -6.07
CA THR A 42 -17.02 2.34 -6.66
C THR A 42 -17.53 2.45 -8.10
N THR A 43 -17.39 3.67 -8.66
CA THR A 43 -17.76 3.97 -10.05
C THR A 43 -16.54 4.47 -10.83
N ALA A 44 -16.68 4.56 -12.16
CA ALA A 44 -15.64 5.11 -13.01
C ALA A 44 -15.32 6.57 -12.65
N GLU A 45 -16.37 7.35 -12.30
CA GLU A 45 -16.27 8.76 -11.93
C GLU A 45 -15.51 8.99 -10.62
N GLU A 46 -15.40 7.96 -9.78
CA GLU A 46 -14.61 8.03 -8.54
C GLU A 46 -13.20 7.52 -8.75
N VAL A 47 -13.04 6.32 -9.34
CA VAL A 47 -11.75 5.65 -9.41
C VAL A 47 -10.83 6.26 -10.46
N LEU A 48 -11.32 6.57 -11.66
CA LEU A 48 -10.46 7.08 -12.73
C LEU A 48 -9.82 8.44 -12.40
N PRO A 49 -10.56 9.45 -11.90
CA PRO A 49 -9.97 10.71 -11.48
C PRO A 49 -8.93 10.55 -10.35
N PHE A 50 -9.14 9.60 -9.44
CA PHE A 50 -8.20 9.34 -8.36
C PHE A 50 -6.80 8.96 -8.88
N PHE A 51 -6.74 8.17 -9.95
CA PHE A 51 -5.48 7.83 -10.60
C PHE A 51 -4.97 8.97 -11.49
N GLN A 52 -5.82 9.54 -12.33
CA GLN A 52 -5.46 10.57 -13.31
C GLN A 52 -4.94 11.86 -12.66
N GLN A 53 -5.47 12.21 -11.48
CA GLN A 53 -5.08 13.40 -10.73
C GLN A 53 -4.07 13.09 -9.61
N SER A 54 -3.52 11.88 -9.57
CA SER A 54 -2.55 11.48 -8.55
C SER A 54 -1.23 12.26 -8.68
N PRO A 55 -0.87 13.10 -7.68
CA PRO A 55 0.42 13.80 -7.68
C PRO A 55 1.59 12.82 -7.67
N PHE A 56 1.39 11.62 -7.10
CA PHE A 56 2.40 10.59 -7.02
C PHE A 56 2.68 9.97 -8.40
N LEU A 57 1.66 9.72 -9.21
CA LEU A 57 1.84 9.26 -10.59
C LEU A 57 2.41 10.38 -11.48
N ALA A 58 1.93 11.60 -11.33
CA ALA A 58 2.44 12.76 -12.08
C ALA A 58 3.94 13.00 -11.81
N ALA A 59 4.36 12.95 -10.54
CA ALA A 59 5.76 13.08 -10.16
C ALA A 59 6.66 11.92 -10.69
N ALA A 60 6.06 10.77 -10.95
CA ALA A 60 6.74 9.62 -11.56
C ALA A 60 6.74 9.65 -13.11
N GLY A 61 6.11 10.67 -13.74
CA GLY A 61 5.97 10.79 -15.18
C GLY A 61 4.95 9.81 -15.79
N LEU A 62 3.97 9.36 -14.99
CA LEU A 62 2.99 8.34 -15.36
C LEU A 62 1.56 8.91 -15.53
N ALA A 63 1.44 10.22 -15.75
CA ALA A 63 0.13 10.88 -15.87
C ALA A 63 -0.62 10.47 -17.16
N ASP A 64 0.10 10.31 -18.26
CA ASP A 64 -0.47 9.91 -19.54
C ASP A 64 -1.00 8.47 -19.46
N GLU A 65 -0.22 7.56 -18.90
CA GLU A 65 -0.61 6.16 -18.69
C GLU A 65 -1.82 6.05 -17.74
N ALA A 66 -1.90 6.90 -16.72
CA ALA A 66 -3.07 6.95 -15.85
C ALA A 66 -4.35 7.38 -16.61
N GLY A 67 -4.22 8.16 -17.68
CA GLY A 67 -5.30 8.52 -18.59
C GLY A 67 -5.85 7.35 -19.42
N GLU A 68 -5.02 6.32 -19.64
CA GLU A 68 -5.39 5.12 -20.39
C GLU A 68 -6.14 4.06 -19.57
N LEU A 69 -6.20 4.22 -18.25
CA LEU A 69 -6.97 3.30 -17.41
C LEU A 69 -8.46 3.32 -17.76
N ARG A 70 -9.11 2.18 -17.64
CA ARG A 70 -10.55 2.00 -17.87
C ARG A 70 -11.18 1.28 -16.68
N PHE A 71 -12.45 1.53 -16.44
CA PHE A 71 -13.17 0.88 -15.35
C PHE A 71 -14.54 0.39 -15.83
N SER A 72 -14.84 -0.88 -15.59
CA SER A 72 -16.14 -1.49 -15.80
C SER A 72 -16.35 -2.70 -14.89
N ASP A 73 -17.58 -2.96 -14.50
CA ASP A 73 -17.97 -4.15 -13.74
C ASP A 73 -17.13 -4.39 -12.48
N GLY A 74 -16.81 -3.32 -11.73
CA GLY A 74 -15.99 -3.39 -10.51
C GLY A 74 -14.48 -3.59 -10.75
N LYS A 75 -14.03 -3.62 -12.00
CA LYS A 75 -12.65 -3.90 -12.39
C LYS A 75 -11.97 -2.67 -12.99
N LEU A 76 -10.81 -2.33 -12.44
CA LEU A 76 -9.91 -1.34 -13.00
C LEU A 76 -8.96 -2.03 -13.98
N SER A 77 -9.08 -1.72 -15.27
CA SER A 77 -8.32 -2.33 -16.36
C SER A 77 -7.00 -1.61 -16.61
N PHE A 78 -5.93 -2.38 -16.71
CA PHE A 78 -4.58 -1.97 -17.06
C PHE A 78 -4.14 -2.50 -18.44
N PHE A 79 -5.07 -2.94 -19.28
CA PHE A 79 -4.77 -3.58 -20.56
C PHE A 79 -3.82 -2.77 -21.46
N SER A 80 -3.91 -1.43 -21.41
CA SER A 80 -3.04 -0.51 -22.18
C SER A 80 -1.93 0.11 -21.32
N VAL A 81 -1.75 -0.33 -20.06
CA VAL A 81 -0.84 0.28 -19.09
C VAL A 81 0.02 -0.78 -18.44
N GLU A 82 1.34 -0.64 -18.54
CA GLU A 82 2.25 -1.52 -17.81
C GLU A 82 2.22 -1.17 -16.30
N VAL A 83 1.61 -2.07 -15.51
CA VAL A 83 1.56 -1.89 -14.06
C VAL A 83 2.95 -1.94 -13.44
N ASN A 84 3.16 -1.04 -12.49
CA ASN A 84 4.36 -0.96 -11.69
C ASN A 84 4.02 -0.61 -10.23
N SER A 85 5.04 -0.53 -9.39
CA SER A 85 4.86 -0.24 -7.96
C SER A 85 4.19 1.11 -7.67
N TYR A 86 4.25 2.09 -8.58
CA TYR A 86 3.56 3.37 -8.43
C TYR A 86 2.05 3.21 -8.55
N PHE A 87 1.59 2.54 -9.63
CA PHE A 87 0.17 2.24 -9.81
C PHE A 87 -0.38 1.36 -8.68
N ALA A 88 0.36 0.33 -8.28
CA ALA A 88 -0.03 -0.53 -7.17
C ALA A 88 -0.14 0.23 -5.83
N SER A 89 0.74 1.21 -5.61
CA SER A 89 0.68 2.06 -4.42
C SER A 89 -0.56 2.96 -4.42
N VAL A 90 -0.91 3.55 -5.57
CA VAL A 90 -2.12 4.38 -5.72
C VAL A 90 -3.38 3.53 -5.57
N ALA A 91 -3.40 2.32 -6.15
CA ALA A 91 -4.50 1.38 -5.98
C ALA A 91 -4.72 1.00 -4.50
N ALA A 92 -3.63 0.66 -3.80
CA ALA A 92 -3.70 0.37 -2.38
C ALA A 92 -4.19 1.57 -1.55
N ASP A 93 -3.83 2.79 -1.95
CA ASP A 93 -4.32 4.01 -1.28
C ASP A 93 -5.81 4.22 -1.53
N PHE A 94 -6.27 4.07 -2.76
CA PHE A 94 -7.69 4.13 -3.11
C PHE A 94 -8.52 3.13 -2.29
N ILE A 95 -8.08 1.86 -2.23
CA ILE A 95 -8.75 0.81 -1.46
C ILE A 95 -8.82 1.20 0.02
N ARG A 96 -7.71 1.65 0.63
CA ARG A 96 -7.70 2.07 2.04
C ARG A 96 -8.67 3.21 2.31
N GLN A 97 -8.74 4.22 1.44
CA GLN A 97 -9.65 5.35 1.61
C GLN A 97 -11.12 4.92 1.52
N LYS A 98 -11.46 4.03 0.59
CA LYS A 98 -12.83 3.49 0.45
C LYS A 98 -13.22 2.66 1.66
N LEU A 99 -12.35 1.74 2.13
CA LEU A 99 -12.61 0.92 3.31
C LEU A 99 -12.72 1.76 4.60
N LEU A 100 -11.91 2.81 4.71
CA LEU A 100 -12.02 3.76 5.82
C LEU A 100 -13.39 4.47 5.82
N ALA A 101 -13.83 4.95 4.66
CA ALA A 101 -15.11 5.63 4.49
C ALA A 101 -16.31 4.72 4.77
N THR A 102 -16.24 3.45 4.40
CA THR A 102 -17.29 2.45 4.63
C THR A 102 -17.18 1.72 5.98
N ARG A 103 -16.19 2.08 6.79
CA ARG A 103 -15.92 1.48 8.12
C ARG A 103 -15.68 -0.02 8.09
N VAL A 104 -15.09 -0.52 7.03
CA VAL A 104 -14.67 -1.93 6.92
C VAL A 104 -13.28 -2.09 7.51
N THR A 105 -13.10 -3.09 8.37
CA THR A 105 -11.79 -3.43 8.97
C THR A 105 -10.81 -3.86 7.91
N PHE A 106 -9.59 -3.32 7.94
CA PHE A 106 -8.54 -3.68 7.01
C PHE A 106 -7.15 -3.64 7.67
N THR A 107 -6.24 -4.37 7.08
CA THR A 107 -4.82 -4.38 7.42
C THR A 107 -4.00 -4.04 6.18
N PHE A 108 -2.95 -3.26 6.31
CA PHE A 108 -2.06 -2.96 5.20
C PHE A 108 -0.58 -3.06 5.58
N GLU A 109 0.23 -3.47 4.62
CA GLU A 109 1.69 -3.43 4.75
C GLU A 109 2.24 -2.11 4.21
N THR A 110 3.22 -1.56 4.93
CA THR A 110 3.93 -0.35 4.49
C THR A 110 5.37 -0.36 5.00
N VAL A 111 6.25 0.37 4.32
CA VAL A 111 7.57 0.72 4.84
C VAL A 111 7.46 1.84 5.88
N MET A 112 6.35 2.58 5.90
CA MET A 112 6.09 3.71 6.80
C MET A 112 7.18 4.79 6.73
N SER A 113 7.61 5.13 5.52
CA SER A 113 8.64 6.15 5.28
C SER A 113 8.09 7.48 4.76
N HIS A 114 6.77 7.68 4.87
CA HIS A 114 6.07 8.90 4.45
C HIS A 114 4.97 9.25 5.45
N PRO A 115 4.77 10.54 5.77
CA PRO A 115 3.79 11.00 6.77
C PRO A 115 2.33 10.63 6.49
N ASP A 116 1.95 10.38 5.24
CA ASP A 116 0.61 9.98 4.85
C ASP A 116 0.09 8.73 5.59
N LYS A 117 1.00 7.88 6.05
CA LYS A 117 0.64 6.68 6.83
C LYS A 117 0.24 7.05 8.26
N ILE A 118 0.84 8.10 8.82
CA ILE A 118 0.45 8.64 10.13
C ILE A 118 -0.92 9.34 10.00
N GLU A 119 -1.11 10.12 8.95
CA GLU A 119 -2.40 10.76 8.68
C GLU A 119 -3.53 9.74 8.54
N LEU A 120 -3.26 8.60 7.90
CA LEU A 120 -4.23 7.51 7.77
C LEU A 120 -4.60 6.92 9.15
N LEU A 121 -3.62 6.68 10.03
CA LEU A 121 -3.87 6.21 11.39
C LEU A 121 -4.73 7.21 12.16
N HIS A 122 -4.41 8.50 12.09
CA HIS A 122 -5.18 9.57 12.73
C HIS A 122 -6.63 9.61 12.21
N LYS A 123 -6.82 9.58 10.89
CA LYS A 123 -8.17 9.52 10.28
C LYS A 123 -8.94 8.28 10.71
N ALA A 124 -8.28 7.13 10.82
CA ALA A 124 -8.90 5.90 11.28
C ALA A 124 -9.41 6.04 12.72
N GLN A 125 -8.60 6.58 13.65
CA GLN A 125 -9.02 6.83 15.02
C GLN A 125 -10.20 7.82 15.09
N GLN A 126 -10.13 8.93 14.33
CA GLN A 126 -11.25 9.89 14.25
C GLN A 126 -12.54 9.26 13.73
N SER A 127 -12.43 8.25 12.84
CA SER A 127 -13.56 7.49 12.32
C SER A 127 -14.03 6.38 13.25
N GLY A 128 -13.43 6.26 14.46
CA GLY A 128 -13.81 5.27 15.47
C GLY A 128 -13.23 3.88 15.29
N PHE A 129 -12.20 3.73 14.44
CA PHE A 129 -11.44 2.48 14.35
C PHE A 129 -10.55 2.32 15.57
N ARG A 130 -10.36 1.07 16.01
CA ARG A 130 -9.20 0.69 16.82
C ARG A 130 -8.02 0.43 15.90
N THR A 131 -6.90 1.10 16.18
CA THR A 131 -5.69 1.04 15.37
C THR A 131 -4.61 0.21 16.06
N TYR A 132 -3.98 -0.68 15.29
CA TYR A 132 -2.92 -1.57 15.76
C TYR A 132 -1.70 -1.42 14.86
N LEU A 133 -0.54 -1.18 15.46
CA LEU A 133 0.74 -1.08 14.77
C LEU A 133 1.63 -2.28 15.13
N TYR A 134 2.05 -3.03 14.12
CA TYR A 134 3.10 -4.05 14.26
C TYR A 134 4.35 -3.57 13.53
N TYR A 135 5.35 -3.10 14.30
CA TYR A 135 6.56 -2.54 13.74
C TYR A 135 7.70 -3.55 13.78
N VAL A 136 8.25 -3.89 12.61
CA VAL A 136 9.37 -4.82 12.48
C VAL A 136 10.62 -4.04 12.16
N ALA A 137 11.41 -3.75 13.17
CA ALA A 137 12.74 -3.14 13.01
C ALA A 137 13.81 -4.17 12.63
N THR A 138 14.87 -3.68 12.04
CA THR A 138 16.17 -4.35 11.93
C THR A 138 17.20 -3.47 12.63
N GLU A 139 18.25 -4.07 13.15
CA GLU A 139 19.31 -3.34 13.86
C GLU A 139 20.14 -2.47 12.91
N ASP A 140 20.21 -2.87 11.63
CA ASP A 140 21.07 -2.24 10.63
C ASP A 140 20.34 -2.20 9.26
N PRO A 141 20.41 -1.09 8.51
CA PRO A 141 19.88 -0.99 7.16
C PRO A 141 20.51 -1.99 6.17
N GLU A 142 21.75 -2.49 6.44
CA GLU A 142 22.40 -3.52 5.62
C GLU A 142 21.58 -4.82 5.57
N ILE A 143 20.89 -5.16 6.65
CA ILE A 143 19.97 -6.30 6.67
C ILE A 143 18.83 -6.10 5.65
N ASN A 144 18.32 -4.88 5.52
CA ASN A 144 17.27 -4.56 4.55
C ASN A 144 17.82 -4.58 3.12
N ILE A 145 19.05 -4.13 2.90
CA ILE A 145 19.72 -4.19 1.60
C ILE A 145 19.84 -5.64 1.16
N SER A 146 20.43 -6.51 2.00
CA SER A 146 20.56 -7.94 1.71
C SER A 146 19.23 -8.63 1.42
N ARG A 147 18.15 -8.24 2.12
CA ARG A 147 16.80 -8.76 1.85
C ARG A 147 16.26 -8.32 0.49
N VAL A 148 16.52 -7.07 0.08
CA VAL A 148 16.14 -6.59 -1.25
C VAL A 148 16.94 -7.31 -2.33
N GLU A 149 18.25 -7.51 -2.16
CA GLU A 149 19.09 -8.24 -3.10
C GLU A 149 18.62 -9.70 -3.27
N ASN A 150 18.32 -10.40 -2.18
CA ASN A 150 17.74 -11.75 -2.21
C ASN A 150 16.37 -11.79 -2.90
N ARG A 151 15.54 -10.76 -2.71
CA ARG A 151 14.25 -10.65 -3.39
C ARG A 151 14.44 -10.43 -4.89
N VAL A 152 15.39 -9.59 -5.29
CA VAL A 152 15.72 -9.33 -6.70
C VAL A 152 16.22 -10.61 -7.38
N SER A 153 17.08 -11.40 -6.74
CA SER A 153 17.53 -12.69 -7.26
C SER A 153 16.39 -13.70 -7.44
N SER A 154 15.26 -13.49 -6.75
CA SER A 154 14.04 -14.29 -6.86
C SER A 154 12.97 -13.65 -7.78
N GLY A 155 13.36 -12.68 -8.63
CA GLY A 155 12.47 -12.05 -9.61
C GLY A 155 11.72 -10.81 -9.11
N GLY A 156 12.09 -10.26 -7.95
CA GLY A 156 11.51 -9.02 -7.44
C GLY A 156 12.19 -7.76 -8.00
N HIS A 157 11.58 -6.60 -7.75
CA HIS A 157 12.10 -5.32 -8.22
C HIS A 157 13.31 -4.82 -7.42
N PRO A 158 14.34 -4.29 -8.10
CA PRO A 158 15.45 -3.63 -7.43
C PRO A 158 15.01 -2.32 -6.78
N VAL A 159 15.64 -1.99 -5.65
CA VAL A 159 15.52 -0.68 -5.01
C VAL A 159 16.94 -0.14 -4.80
N PRO A 160 17.26 1.08 -5.22
CA PRO A 160 18.57 1.69 -5.00
C PRO A 160 18.96 1.67 -3.51
N ARG A 161 20.23 1.38 -3.24
CA ARG A 161 20.76 1.23 -1.88
C ARG A 161 20.53 2.49 -1.02
N ASP A 162 20.79 3.66 -1.57
CA ASP A 162 20.56 4.96 -0.94
C ASP A 162 19.11 5.14 -0.51
N LYS A 163 18.15 4.77 -1.37
CA LYS A 163 16.71 4.80 -1.05
C LYS A 163 16.32 3.81 0.06
N ILE A 164 16.99 2.66 0.16
CA ILE A 164 16.73 1.71 1.26
C ILE A 164 17.16 2.32 2.58
N ILE A 165 18.36 2.91 2.63
CA ILE A 165 18.92 3.55 3.82
C ILE A 165 18.06 4.76 4.23
N GLU A 166 17.73 5.62 3.27
CA GLU A 166 16.89 6.81 3.52
C GLU A 166 15.51 6.42 4.09
N ARG A 167 14.86 5.41 3.50
CA ARG A 167 13.56 4.92 3.97
C ARG A 167 13.66 4.27 5.35
N TYR A 168 14.77 3.61 5.66
CA TYR A 168 15.02 3.04 6.98
C TYR A 168 15.03 4.13 8.05
N HIS A 169 15.82 5.18 7.88
CA HIS A 169 15.88 6.30 8.83
C HIS A 169 14.56 7.03 8.95
N ARG A 170 13.91 7.37 7.83
CA ARG A 170 12.59 8.02 7.86
C ARG A 170 11.52 7.18 8.56
N SER A 171 11.57 5.86 8.42
CA SER A 171 10.64 4.97 9.11
C SER A 171 10.85 4.97 10.63
N LEU A 172 12.09 5.10 11.09
CA LEU A 172 12.41 5.27 12.51
C LEU A 172 11.97 6.63 13.04
N ASP A 173 12.23 7.70 12.27
CA ASP A 173 11.84 9.07 12.64
C ASP A 173 10.31 9.19 12.83
N LEU A 174 9.54 8.52 11.98
CA LEU A 174 8.07 8.52 12.03
C LEU A 174 7.48 7.57 13.07
N LEU A 175 8.29 6.70 13.68
CA LEU A 175 7.78 5.65 14.58
C LEU A 175 7.10 6.23 15.83
N ALA A 176 7.67 7.27 16.42
CA ALA A 176 7.09 7.90 17.62
C ALA A 176 5.70 8.47 17.33
N ASP A 177 5.55 9.16 16.22
CA ASP A 177 4.26 9.72 15.79
C ASP A 177 3.25 8.61 15.46
N ALA A 178 3.70 7.53 14.79
CA ALA A 178 2.85 6.39 14.50
C ALA A 178 2.31 5.74 15.78
N VAL A 179 3.14 5.58 16.81
CA VAL A 179 2.74 5.04 18.11
C VAL A 179 1.71 5.93 18.79
N GLN A 180 1.87 7.27 18.72
CA GLN A 180 0.90 8.20 19.31
C GLN A 180 -0.50 8.14 18.67
N HIS A 181 -0.56 7.79 17.38
CA HIS A 181 -1.79 7.64 16.60
C HIS A 181 -2.24 6.17 16.48
N THR A 182 -1.91 5.34 17.48
CA THR A 182 -2.22 3.91 17.51
C THR A 182 -2.72 3.53 18.88
N ASP A 183 -3.82 2.75 18.95
CA ASP A 183 -4.36 2.27 20.25
C ASP A 183 -3.43 1.24 20.87
N ARG A 184 -2.73 0.44 20.05
CA ARG A 184 -1.71 -0.53 20.50
C ARG A 184 -0.59 -0.64 19.50
N ALA A 185 0.65 -0.62 19.97
CA ALA A 185 1.87 -0.82 19.18
C ALA A 185 2.68 -2.01 19.72
N TYR A 186 3.23 -2.83 18.81
CA TYR A 186 4.02 -4.02 19.10
C TYR A 186 5.32 -4.03 18.28
#